data_57fda94a6d07a90014170613701a0032
#
_entry.id   57fda94a6d07a90014170613701a0032
#
_cell.length_a   1.000
_cell.length_b   1.000
_cell.length_c   1.000
_cell.angle_alpha   90.00
_cell.angle_beta   90.00
_cell.angle_gamma   90.00
#
_symmetry.space_group_name_H-M   'P 1'
#
loop_
_entity.id
_entity.type
_entity.pdbx_description
1 polymer ?
#
loop_
_entity_poly.entity_id
_entity_poly.type
_entity_poly.pdbx_seq_one_letter_code
_entity_poly.pdbx_strand_id
1 'polypeptide(L)'
;KGVKAGIINGSGDMSTWGKQPNGKPWNIGITNPFHPEKLLAVVPLKQDAVTTSGSYEKFVVFDSKRYSHIINPATGYPATGLCSVTVLGPNAETANGLSASLMVLGKTAGLLLLKKYPDYSCIMITDDGKVMKSKNFRIKKFKARL
;
A
#
# COMPACT_ATOMS: atom_id res chain seq x y z
N LYS A 1 19.83 13.76 -14.14
CA LYS A 1 21.28 13.73 -14.21
C LYS A 1 21.81 14.76 -13.22
N GLY A 2 22.45 14.27 -12.12
CA GLY A 2 22.96 15.15 -11.05
C GLY A 2 21.96 15.45 -9.90
N VAL A 3 20.71 15.03 -9.98
CA VAL A 3 19.74 15.20 -8.88
C VAL A 3 20.04 14.20 -7.77
N LYS A 4 20.50 14.72 -6.60
CA LYS A 4 20.97 13.91 -5.48
C LYS A 4 19.84 13.35 -4.60
N ALA A 5 18.66 13.94 -4.62
CA ALA A 5 17.52 13.51 -3.81
C ALA A 5 16.20 13.92 -4.47
N GLY A 6 15.17 13.10 -4.30
CA GLY A 6 13.85 13.39 -4.85
C GLY A 6 12.81 12.33 -4.53
N ILE A 7 11.59 12.62 -5.00
CA ILE A 7 10.44 11.71 -5.02
C ILE A 7 9.87 11.73 -6.43
N ILE A 8 9.62 10.56 -6.99
CA ILE A 8 8.78 10.39 -8.16
C ILE A 8 7.46 9.79 -7.68
N ASN A 9 6.35 10.39 -8.09
CA ASN A 9 5.01 9.91 -7.79
C ASN A 9 4.26 9.66 -9.10
N GLY A 10 4.00 8.41 -9.40
CA GLY A 10 3.21 7.94 -10.53
C GLY A 10 1.82 7.50 -10.06
N SER A 11 0.89 8.44 -9.87
CA SER A 11 -0.49 8.13 -9.46
C SER A 11 -0.60 7.33 -8.16
N GLY A 12 0.23 7.65 -7.16
CA GLY A 12 0.24 6.98 -5.86
C GLY A 12 1.38 5.96 -5.69
N ASP A 13 1.94 5.46 -6.77
CA ASP A 13 3.16 4.66 -6.73
C ASP A 13 4.37 5.59 -6.64
N MET A 14 5.08 5.53 -5.53
CA MET A 14 6.16 6.47 -5.23
C MET A 14 7.50 5.77 -5.10
N SER A 15 8.52 6.39 -5.68
CA SER A 15 9.93 6.05 -5.44
C SER A 15 10.66 7.24 -4.85
N THR A 16 11.54 6.99 -3.89
CA THR A 16 12.33 8.03 -3.24
C THR A 16 13.81 7.71 -3.31
N TRP A 17 14.66 8.75 -3.37
CA TRP A 17 16.11 8.61 -3.22
C TRP A 17 16.67 9.81 -2.46
N GLY A 18 17.84 9.60 -1.85
CA GLY A 18 18.50 10.61 -1.03
C GLY A 18 17.70 11.00 0.21
N LYS A 19 17.88 12.22 0.68
CA LYS A 19 17.23 12.76 1.87
C LYS A 19 16.63 14.14 1.57
N GLN A 20 15.71 14.56 2.43
CA GLN A 20 15.21 15.94 2.43
C GLN A 20 16.35 16.94 2.67
N PRO A 21 16.22 18.23 2.30
CA PRO A 21 17.24 19.26 2.52
C PRO A 21 17.70 19.39 3.98
N ASN A 22 16.83 19.04 4.94
CA ASN A 22 17.14 19.03 6.38
C ASN A 22 17.83 17.75 6.86
N GLY A 23 18.31 16.88 5.95
CA GLY A 23 18.98 15.63 6.23
C GLY A 23 18.08 14.46 6.71
N LYS A 24 16.76 14.68 6.85
CA LYS A 24 15.81 13.66 7.31
C LYS A 24 15.32 12.76 6.16
N PRO A 25 14.85 11.54 6.45
CA PRO A 25 14.16 10.70 5.48
C PRO A 25 12.92 11.39 4.91
N TRP A 26 12.52 11.00 3.70
CA TRP A 26 11.22 11.36 3.15
C TRP A 26 10.11 10.78 4.02
N ASN A 27 9.05 11.56 4.28
CA ASN A 27 7.90 11.07 5.03
C ASN A 27 6.71 10.97 4.09
N ILE A 28 6.25 9.75 3.85
CA ILE A 28 5.12 9.49 2.98
C ILE A 28 3.90 9.14 3.83
N GLY A 29 2.78 9.80 3.55
CA GLY A 29 1.50 9.51 4.19
C GLY A 29 0.80 8.33 3.54
N ILE A 30 0.29 7.41 4.35
CA ILE A 30 -0.64 6.36 3.92
C ILE A 30 -2.04 6.88 4.25
N THR A 31 -2.89 7.00 3.24
CA THR A 31 -4.26 7.51 3.38
C THR A 31 -5.14 6.49 4.11
N ASN A 32 -6.06 6.99 4.93
CA ASN A 32 -7.11 6.17 5.52
C ASN A 32 -8.19 5.89 4.45
N PRO A 33 -8.47 4.64 4.08
CA PRO A 33 -9.41 4.32 3.00
C PRO A 33 -10.87 4.64 3.34
N PHE A 34 -11.21 4.77 4.62
CA PHE A 34 -12.56 5.13 5.09
C PHE A 34 -12.71 6.64 5.33
N HIS A 35 -11.59 7.34 5.50
CA HIS A 35 -11.50 8.77 5.73
C HIS A 35 -10.37 9.37 4.89
N PRO A 36 -10.59 9.59 3.57
CA PRO A 36 -9.52 10.03 2.65
C PRO A 36 -8.86 11.37 3.01
N GLU A 37 -9.55 12.18 3.80
CA GLU A 37 -9.04 13.44 4.36
C GLU A 37 -8.04 13.25 5.52
N LYS A 38 -7.86 12.00 5.99
CA LYS A 38 -6.97 11.66 7.11
C LYS A 38 -5.86 10.69 6.70
N LEU A 39 -4.73 10.81 7.36
CA LEU A 39 -3.66 9.83 7.24
C LEU A 39 -3.85 8.71 8.26
N LEU A 40 -3.76 7.47 7.79
CA LEU A 40 -3.67 6.28 8.64
C LEU A 40 -2.30 6.18 9.30
N ALA A 41 -1.25 6.36 8.53
CA ALA A 41 0.13 6.24 8.98
C ALA A 41 1.08 7.17 8.22
N VAL A 42 2.27 7.40 8.78
CA VAL A 42 3.38 8.06 8.10
C VAL A 42 4.59 7.14 8.14
N VAL A 43 5.15 6.85 6.97
CA VAL A 43 6.31 5.99 6.79
C VAL A 43 7.53 6.80 6.38
N PRO A 44 8.68 6.62 7.04
CA PRO A 44 9.93 7.25 6.64
C PRO A 44 10.60 6.41 5.56
N LEU A 45 10.86 6.99 4.41
CA LEU A 45 11.58 6.37 3.29
C LEU A 45 12.93 7.04 3.09
N LYS A 46 13.96 6.24 2.77
CA LYS A 46 15.32 6.74 2.47
C LYS A 46 15.65 6.56 0.99
N GLN A 47 15.58 5.36 0.52
CA GLN A 47 15.82 4.94 -0.86
C GLN A 47 14.94 3.74 -1.13
N ASP A 48 13.64 3.98 -1.05
CA ASP A 48 12.61 2.95 -1.06
C ASP A 48 11.45 3.41 -1.94
N ALA A 49 10.60 2.47 -2.25
CA ALA A 49 9.33 2.71 -2.91
C ALA A 49 8.16 2.39 -1.98
N VAL A 50 7.03 3.00 -2.24
CA VAL A 50 5.75 2.71 -1.61
C VAL A 50 4.66 2.73 -2.66
N THR A 51 3.82 1.71 -2.66
CA THR A 51 2.67 1.58 -3.54
C THR A 51 1.45 1.15 -2.75
N THR A 52 0.28 1.58 -3.19
CA THR A 52 -0.99 1.20 -2.55
C THR A 52 -1.97 0.72 -3.59
N SER A 53 -2.51 -0.46 -3.39
CA SER A 53 -3.69 -0.96 -4.10
C SER A 53 -4.90 -0.86 -3.18
N GLY A 54 -6.01 -0.32 -3.69
CA GLY A 54 -7.21 -0.12 -2.89
C GLY A 54 -8.51 -0.33 -3.67
N SER A 55 -9.46 -1.04 -3.08
CA SER A 55 -10.80 -1.27 -3.64
C SER A 55 -11.66 -0.01 -3.62
N TYR A 56 -11.26 1.00 -2.87
CA TYR A 56 -11.98 2.26 -2.71
C TYR A 56 -11.64 3.30 -3.79
N GLU A 57 -10.54 3.14 -4.51
CA GLU A 57 -10.08 4.12 -5.51
C GLU A 57 -10.93 4.11 -6.78
N LYS A 58 -11.21 2.89 -7.29
CA LYS A 58 -12.03 2.69 -8.49
C LYS A 58 -12.99 1.54 -8.25
N PHE A 59 -14.28 1.80 -8.37
CA PHE A 59 -15.32 0.81 -8.18
C PHE A 59 -16.58 1.18 -8.97
N VAL A 60 -17.44 0.21 -9.18
CA VAL A 60 -18.81 0.42 -9.63
C VAL A 60 -19.77 -0.01 -8.52
N VAL A 61 -20.93 0.62 -8.47
CA VAL A 61 -22.02 0.21 -7.57
C VAL A 61 -23.12 -0.42 -8.42
N PHE A 62 -23.46 -1.65 -8.12
CA PHE A 62 -24.55 -2.38 -8.75
C PHE A 62 -25.37 -3.07 -7.65
N ASP A 63 -26.67 -2.86 -7.67
CA ASP A 63 -27.60 -3.40 -6.67
C ASP A 63 -27.16 -3.10 -5.22
N SER A 64 -26.83 -1.82 -4.96
CA SER A 64 -26.33 -1.32 -3.67
C SER A 64 -25.02 -1.98 -3.17
N LYS A 65 -24.38 -2.82 -3.99
CA LYS A 65 -23.12 -3.48 -3.68
C LYS A 65 -21.97 -2.85 -4.47
N ARG A 66 -20.85 -2.62 -3.78
CA ARG A 66 -19.63 -2.08 -4.38
C ARG A 66 -18.76 -3.19 -4.97
N TYR A 67 -18.31 -3.00 -6.19
CA TYR A 67 -17.42 -3.91 -6.91
C TYR A 67 -16.14 -3.18 -7.29
N SER A 68 -15.02 -3.66 -6.77
CA SER A 68 -13.69 -3.11 -7.05
C SER A 68 -13.24 -3.38 -8.49
N HIS A 69 -12.37 -2.53 -9.02
CA HIS A 69 -11.68 -2.74 -10.29
C HIS A 69 -10.61 -3.85 -10.23
N ILE A 70 -10.23 -4.32 -9.04
CA ILE A 70 -9.24 -5.38 -8.84
C ILE A 70 -9.95 -6.71 -8.99
N ILE A 71 -9.68 -7.41 -10.09
CA ILE A 71 -10.32 -8.68 -10.42
C ILE A 71 -9.45 -9.85 -9.98
N ASN A 72 -10.08 -10.83 -9.34
CA ASN A 72 -9.44 -12.12 -9.03
C ASN A 72 -9.43 -12.97 -10.31
N PRO A 73 -8.26 -13.28 -10.90
CA PRO A 73 -8.18 -14.00 -12.18
C PRO A 73 -8.67 -15.46 -12.10
N ALA A 74 -8.69 -16.05 -10.90
CA ALA A 74 -9.20 -17.43 -10.73
C ALA A 74 -10.72 -17.51 -10.77
N THR A 75 -11.43 -16.43 -10.42
CA THR A 75 -12.90 -16.44 -10.34
C THR A 75 -13.56 -15.54 -11.37
N GLY A 76 -12.82 -14.56 -11.94
CA GLY A 76 -13.37 -13.52 -12.81
C GLY A 76 -14.18 -12.44 -12.06
N TYR A 77 -14.28 -12.52 -10.73
CA TYR A 77 -14.99 -11.55 -9.88
C TYR A 77 -14.04 -10.59 -9.18
N PRO A 78 -14.52 -9.40 -8.76
CA PRO A 78 -13.76 -8.48 -7.93
C PRO A 78 -13.22 -9.13 -6.66
N ALA A 79 -11.97 -8.84 -6.32
CA ALA A 79 -11.36 -9.26 -5.06
C ALA A 79 -12.10 -8.63 -3.86
N THR A 80 -12.22 -9.39 -2.78
CA THR A 80 -12.92 -9.01 -1.54
C THR A 80 -12.09 -9.34 -0.31
N GLY A 81 -12.47 -8.79 0.85
CA GLY A 81 -11.84 -9.06 2.14
C GLY A 81 -10.76 -8.04 2.52
N LEU A 82 -10.14 -7.37 1.54
CA LEU A 82 -9.20 -6.29 1.78
C LEU A 82 -9.65 -5.01 1.07
N CYS A 83 -9.75 -3.93 1.85
CA CYS A 83 -10.04 -2.60 1.35
C CYS A 83 -8.80 -1.92 0.76
N SER A 84 -7.63 -2.13 1.39
CA SER A 84 -6.37 -1.49 0.99
C SER A 84 -5.16 -2.33 1.38
N VAL A 85 -4.15 -2.33 0.53
CA VAL A 85 -2.83 -2.89 0.78
C VAL A 85 -1.76 -1.90 0.35
N THR A 86 -0.94 -1.45 1.29
CA THR A 86 0.25 -0.65 1.01
C THR A 86 1.48 -1.52 1.19
N VAL A 87 2.35 -1.54 0.20
CA VAL A 87 3.63 -2.26 0.20
C VAL A 87 4.79 -1.27 0.14
N LEU A 88 5.80 -1.52 0.97
CA LEU A 88 7.08 -0.81 0.98
C LEU A 88 8.20 -1.77 0.57
N GLY A 89 9.15 -1.29 -0.18
CA GLY A 89 10.34 -2.05 -0.58
C GLY A 89 11.24 -1.28 -1.52
N PRO A 90 12.33 -1.88 -2.00
CA PRO A 90 13.36 -1.18 -2.76
C PRO A 90 12.94 -0.78 -4.18
N ASN A 91 11.92 -1.43 -4.76
CA ASN A 91 11.50 -1.22 -6.15
C ASN A 91 9.98 -1.03 -6.25
N ALA A 92 9.54 0.04 -6.93
CA ALA A 92 8.12 0.40 -7.05
C ALA A 92 7.33 -0.60 -7.91
N GLU A 93 7.90 -1.09 -9.00
CA GLU A 93 7.25 -2.07 -9.88
C GLU A 93 6.93 -3.37 -9.13
N THR A 94 7.91 -3.91 -8.41
CA THR A 94 7.71 -5.10 -7.58
C THR A 94 6.74 -4.83 -6.44
N ALA A 95 6.83 -3.66 -5.79
CA ALA A 95 5.90 -3.28 -4.71
C ALA A 95 4.46 -3.18 -5.23
N ASN A 96 4.25 -2.62 -6.43
CA ASN A 96 2.94 -2.54 -7.09
C ASN A 96 2.40 -3.95 -7.40
N GLY A 97 3.19 -4.81 -8.04
CA GLY A 97 2.81 -6.20 -8.29
C GLY A 97 2.44 -6.96 -7.01
N LEU A 98 3.21 -6.74 -5.93
CA LEU A 98 2.90 -7.34 -4.63
C LEU A 98 1.62 -6.77 -4.03
N SER A 99 1.40 -5.45 -4.04
CA SER A 99 0.19 -4.86 -3.45
C SER A 99 -1.08 -5.36 -4.12
N ALA A 100 -1.10 -5.44 -5.46
CA ALA A 100 -2.21 -6.01 -6.22
C ALA A 100 -2.39 -7.51 -5.95
N SER A 101 -1.29 -8.28 -5.92
CA SER A 101 -1.35 -9.72 -5.61
C SER A 101 -1.89 -9.99 -4.21
N LEU A 102 -1.49 -9.19 -3.22
CA LEU A 102 -1.97 -9.31 -1.84
C LEU A 102 -3.47 -8.99 -1.73
N MET A 103 -3.97 -8.00 -2.49
CA MET A 103 -5.41 -7.70 -2.58
C MET A 103 -6.21 -8.90 -3.07
N VAL A 104 -5.70 -9.61 -4.10
CA VAL A 104 -6.37 -10.79 -4.68
C VAL A 104 -6.29 -12.01 -3.77
N LEU A 105 -5.11 -12.27 -3.20
CA LEU A 105 -4.84 -13.46 -2.37
C LEU A 105 -5.43 -13.35 -0.96
N GLY A 106 -5.73 -12.15 -0.51
CA GLY A 106 -6.18 -11.90 0.85
C GLY A 106 -5.07 -12.10 1.89
N LYS A 107 -5.44 -11.99 3.17
CA LYS A 107 -4.50 -11.95 4.31
C LYS A 107 -3.55 -13.16 4.36
N THR A 108 -4.11 -14.36 4.37
CA THR A 108 -3.31 -15.57 4.71
C THR A 108 -2.34 -15.93 3.59
N ALA A 109 -2.85 -16.12 2.38
CA ALA A 109 -2.01 -16.46 1.23
C ALA A 109 -1.10 -15.28 0.83
N GLY A 110 -1.58 -14.05 0.97
CA GLY A 110 -0.78 -12.86 0.73
C GLY A 110 0.43 -12.74 1.65
N LEU A 111 0.27 -12.96 2.96
CA LEU A 111 1.40 -12.95 3.89
C LEU A 111 2.39 -14.11 3.64
N LEU A 112 1.92 -15.26 3.14
CA LEU A 112 2.80 -16.34 2.71
C LEU A 112 3.60 -15.95 1.45
N LEU A 113 2.96 -15.29 0.49
CA LEU A 113 3.66 -14.74 -0.68
C LEU A 113 4.73 -13.74 -0.24
N LEU A 114 4.37 -12.78 0.64
CA LEU A 114 5.30 -11.74 1.07
C LEU A 114 6.56 -12.28 1.76
N LYS A 115 6.50 -13.45 2.42
CA LYS A 115 7.69 -14.10 3.00
C LYS A 115 8.79 -14.44 1.98
N LYS A 116 8.43 -14.59 0.70
CA LYS A 116 9.39 -14.80 -0.39
C LYS A 116 10.12 -13.52 -0.80
N TYR A 117 9.67 -12.36 -0.29
CA TYR A 117 10.21 -11.03 -0.58
C TYR A 117 10.62 -10.34 0.74
N PRO A 118 11.74 -10.76 1.36
CA PRO A 118 12.13 -10.31 2.71
C PRO A 118 12.40 -8.81 2.81
N ASP A 119 12.79 -8.17 1.69
CA ASP A 119 13.03 -6.73 1.61
C ASP A 119 11.74 -5.90 1.49
N TYR A 120 10.59 -6.57 1.36
CA TYR A 120 9.28 -5.92 1.26
C TYR A 120 8.50 -6.09 2.56
N SER A 121 7.71 -5.08 2.86
CA SER A 121 6.81 -5.08 4.01
C SER A 121 5.45 -4.49 3.62
N CYS A 122 4.40 -4.86 4.33
CA CYS A 122 3.06 -4.37 4.00
C CYS A 122 2.25 -3.97 5.24
N ILE A 123 1.29 -3.09 4.99
CA ILE A 123 0.12 -2.86 5.84
C ILE A 123 -1.13 -3.14 5.01
N MET A 124 -2.05 -3.88 5.59
CA MET A 124 -3.32 -4.30 4.98
C MET A 124 -4.47 -3.78 5.83
N ILE A 125 -5.54 -3.34 5.17
CA ILE A 125 -6.77 -2.91 5.82
C ILE A 125 -7.89 -3.76 5.25
N THR A 126 -8.65 -4.41 6.11
CA THR A 126 -9.79 -5.24 5.72
C THR A 126 -11.02 -4.40 5.42
N ASP A 127 -12.02 -4.99 4.76
CA ASP A 127 -13.28 -4.34 4.45
C ASP A 127 -14.06 -3.94 5.73
N ASP A 128 -13.81 -4.63 6.86
CA ASP A 128 -14.35 -4.31 8.19
C ASP A 128 -13.45 -3.37 9.04
N GLY A 129 -12.44 -2.76 8.41
CA GLY A 129 -11.60 -1.74 9.02
C GLY A 129 -10.47 -2.26 9.91
N LYS A 130 -10.23 -3.58 10.00
CA LYS A 130 -9.09 -4.09 10.77
C LYS A 130 -7.77 -3.81 10.08
N VAL A 131 -6.81 -3.32 10.84
CA VAL A 131 -5.46 -3.02 10.34
C VAL A 131 -4.51 -4.14 10.71
N MET A 132 -3.79 -4.64 9.73
CA MET A 132 -2.78 -5.68 9.88
C MET A 132 -1.48 -5.24 9.21
N LYS A 133 -0.34 -5.70 9.72
CA LYS A 133 0.96 -5.38 9.12
C LYS A 133 1.91 -6.57 9.21
N SER A 134 2.86 -6.64 8.27
CA SER A 134 3.99 -7.56 8.37
C SER A 134 4.91 -7.16 9.53
N LYS A 135 5.66 -8.12 10.08
CA LYS A 135 6.53 -7.89 11.26
C LYS A 135 7.59 -6.80 11.03
N ASN A 136 8.10 -6.69 9.81
CA ASN A 136 9.14 -5.74 9.40
C ASN A 136 8.59 -4.37 8.94
N PHE A 137 7.26 -4.16 8.95
CA PHE A 137 6.65 -2.89 8.54
C PHE A 137 6.93 -1.79 9.57
N ARG A 138 7.70 -0.77 9.19
CA ARG A 138 8.10 0.35 10.05
C ARG A 138 7.27 1.59 9.78
N ILE A 139 6.70 2.16 10.84
CA ILE A 139 5.93 3.41 10.81
C ILE A 139 6.52 4.41 11.80
N LYS A 140 6.50 5.68 11.43
CA LYS A 140 6.91 6.79 12.31
C LYS A 140 5.78 7.27 13.20
N LYS A 141 4.56 7.29 12.69
CA LYS A 141 3.35 7.71 13.39
C LYS A 141 2.17 6.90 12.88
N PHE A 142 1.43 6.34 13.80
CA PHE A 142 0.20 5.60 13.51
C PHE A 142 -0.97 6.33 14.19
N LYS A 143 -1.98 6.70 13.43
CA LYS A 143 -3.22 7.26 13.94
C LYS A 143 -4.29 6.18 13.84
N ALA A 144 -4.30 5.27 14.81
CA ALA A 144 -5.29 4.22 14.87
C ALA A 144 -6.61 4.74 15.43
N ARG A 145 -7.49 5.20 14.54
CA ARG A 145 -8.95 5.09 14.66
C ARG A 145 -9.48 5.17 13.24
N LEU A 146 -9.86 4.04 12.71
CA LEU A 146 -10.66 3.91 11.50
C LEU A 146 -12.10 4.23 11.84
#